data_fd266df5bc3de07048e87a1831f8916e
#
_entry.id   fd266df5bc3de07048e87a1831f8916e
#
_cell.length_a   1.000
_cell.length_b   1.000
_cell.length_c   1.000
_cell.angle_alpha   90.00
_cell.angle_beta   90.00
_cell.angle_gamma   90.00
#
_symmetry.space_group_name_H-M   'P 1'
#
loop_
_entity.id
_entity.type
_entity.pdbx_description
1 polymer ?
#
loop_
_entity_poly.entity_id
_entity_poly.type
_entity_poly.pdbx_seq_one_letter_code
_entity_poly.pdbx_strand_id
1 'polypeptide(L)'
;MLPFKLVYSDDYFLPIGAHVFPAEKYRLIHDRLLQTEVAAASDFVTPKPASDADILLVHSPQYVHKLKTGTLSAREELELEVPYSSELVRAFWMAAGGSILAADYALQNRVAFNIGGGFHHAFPDHGEGFCMIHDVAVAIRRMQRDQKITRAMTVDCDVHQGNGTAVIFAGQRTPTGPLPSSSAPILGSAAATRPHSKFSGDVFTISLHQENNYPMWKPPSSIDVDLPDGIGDDDYLAWLDNALSSGLRQFEPELLCYVAGADPYREDQLGGLSLSIEGLKRRDQLVFRVARAREIPVMVTFAGGYAQKLEDTVTIHCNTVIAASEIFAAQ
;
A
#
# COMPACT_ATOMS: atom_id res chain seq x y z
N MET A 1 14.93 18.80 -8.29
CA MET A 1 14.77 18.55 -6.83
C MET A 1 13.28 18.45 -6.56
N LEU A 2 12.86 17.34 -5.97
CA LEU A 2 11.46 17.10 -5.61
C LEU A 2 11.09 17.90 -4.34
N PRO A 3 9.82 18.32 -4.18
CA PRO A 3 9.35 18.98 -2.97
C PRO A 3 9.14 18.02 -1.80
N PHE A 4 9.48 16.74 -1.97
CA PHE A 4 9.30 15.66 -1.00
C PHE A 4 10.47 14.68 -1.02
N LYS A 5 10.48 13.74 -0.09
CA LYS A 5 11.54 12.73 0.03
C LYS A 5 11.13 11.35 -0.48
N LEU A 6 12.13 10.67 -1.02
CA LEU A 6 12.08 9.28 -1.45
C LEU A 6 12.96 8.46 -0.51
N VAL A 7 12.36 7.53 0.22
CA VAL A 7 13.10 6.64 1.14
C VAL A 7 13.54 5.41 0.37
N TYR A 8 14.85 5.15 0.36
CA TYR A 8 15.46 4.04 -0.36
C TYR A 8 16.69 3.49 0.39
N SER A 9 16.90 2.19 0.27
CA SER A 9 18.11 1.49 0.68
C SER A 9 18.37 0.30 -0.24
N ASP A 10 19.64 0.03 -0.54
CA ASP A 10 20.04 -1.21 -1.23
C ASP A 10 19.67 -2.46 -0.40
N ASP A 11 19.54 -2.32 0.92
CA ASP A 11 19.10 -3.39 1.82
C ASP A 11 17.60 -3.76 1.67
N TYR A 12 16.86 -3.11 0.76
CA TYR A 12 15.50 -3.52 0.39
C TYR A 12 15.48 -4.76 -0.53
N PHE A 13 16.62 -5.12 -1.09
CA PHE A 13 16.71 -6.32 -1.92
C PHE A 13 16.29 -7.58 -1.14
N LEU A 14 15.32 -8.30 -1.66
CA LEU A 14 14.86 -9.57 -1.10
C LEU A 14 15.65 -10.72 -1.72
N PRO A 15 16.48 -11.43 -0.97
CA PRO A 15 17.32 -12.53 -1.49
C PRO A 15 16.50 -13.84 -1.64
N ILE A 16 15.49 -13.80 -2.52
CA ILE A 16 14.52 -14.90 -2.71
C ILE A 16 14.82 -15.78 -3.94
N GLY A 17 15.95 -15.54 -4.63
CA GLY A 17 16.35 -16.31 -5.80
C GLY A 17 15.48 -16.04 -7.03
N ALA A 18 15.32 -17.06 -7.87
CA ALA A 18 14.42 -16.98 -9.03
C ALA A 18 12.97 -17.05 -8.56
N HIS A 19 12.31 -15.91 -8.50
CA HIS A 19 10.95 -15.76 -8.01
C HIS A 19 10.16 -14.81 -8.92
N VAL A 20 8.82 -14.96 -8.96
CA VAL A 20 7.96 -14.03 -9.72
C VAL A 20 8.05 -12.60 -9.19
N PHE A 21 8.26 -12.43 -7.87
CA PHE A 21 8.50 -11.14 -7.26
C PHE A 21 9.87 -10.58 -7.70
N PRO A 22 9.92 -9.47 -8.46
CA PRO A 22 11.15 -8.92 -8.99
C PRO A 22 11.87 -8.07 -7.95
N ALA A 23 12.67 -8.71 -7.07
CA ALA A 23 13.35 -8.04 -5.96
C ALA A 23 14.25 -6.86 -6.39
N GLU A 24 14.79 -6.91 -7.60
CA GLU A 24 15.62 -5.85 -8.20
C GLU A 24 14.83 -4.58 -8.58
N LYS A 25 13.49 -4.63 -8.62
CA LYS A 25 12.67 -3.47 -9.02
C LYS A 25 12.99 -2.21 -8.21
N TYR A 26 13.25 -2.34 -6.93
CA TYR A 26 13.52 -1.20 -6.03
C TYR A 26 14.75 -0.41 -6.47
N ARG A 27 15.84 -1.12 -6.76
CA ARG A 27 17.06 -0.50 -7.28
C ARG A 27 16.86 0.09 -8.67
N LEU A 28 16.16 -0.62 -9.55
CA LEU A 28 15.89 -0.14 -10.91
C LEU A 28 15.03 1.13 -10.91
N ILE A 29 14.07 1.26 -9.98
CA ILE A 29 13.27 2.48 -9.82
C ILE A 29 14.15 3.63 -9.34
N HIS A 30 14.97 3.41 -8.29
CA HIS A 30 15.92 4.39 -7.79
C HIS A 30 16.84 4.90 -8.89
N ASP A 31 17.51 3.99 -9.60
CA ASP A 31 18.45 4.31 -10.66
C ASP A 31 17.78 5.05 -11.83
N ARG A 32 16.56 4.63 -12.21
CA ARG A 32 15.78 5.29 -13.26
C ARG A 32 15.42 6.72 -12.89
N LEU A 33 14.93 6.96 -11.68
CA LEU A 33 14.55 8.30 -11.23
C LEU A 33 15.76 9.26 -11.24
N LEU A 34 16.95 8.78 -10.92
CA LEU A 34 18.19 9.54 -11.03
C LEU A 34 18.62 9.77 -12.49
N GLN A 35 18.61 8.73 -13.32
CA GLN A 35 19.04 8.80 -14.72
C GLN A 35 18.15 9.71 -15.57
N THR A 36 16.85 9.75 -15.26
CA THR A 36 15.89 10.60 -15.98
C THR A 36 15.74 11.99 -15.37
N GLU A 37 16.55 12.32 -14.37
CA GLU A 37 16.53 13.60 -13.65
C GLU A 37 15.17 13.96 -13.02
N VAL A 38 14.28 12.97 -12.84
CA VAL A 38 13.04 13.13 -12.09
C VAL A 38 13.33 13.42 -10.62
N ALA A 39 14.36 12.77 -10.07
CA ALA A 39 14.85 13.02 -8.72
C ALA A 39 16.36 13.29 -8.72
N ALA A 40 16.81 14.14 -7.81
CA ALA A 40 18.23 14.32 -7.49
C ALA A 40 18.65 13.39 -6.35
N ALA A 41 19.95 13.12 -6.20
CA ALA A 41 20.46 12.30 -5.09
C ALA A 41 20.08 12.87 -3.70
N SER A 42 19.95 14.19 -3.59
CA SER A 42 19.52 14.87 -2.36
C SER A 42 18.05 14.65 -2.00
N ASP A 43 17.24 14.16 -2.92
CA ASP A 43 15.83 13.84 -2.68
C ASP A 43 15.66 12.49 -1.99
N PHE A 44 16.70 11.62 -2.10
CA PHE A 44 16.71 10.32 -1.45
C PHE A 44 17.23 10.40 -0.01
N VAL A 45 16.62 9.59 0.85
CA VAL A 45 17.03 9.41 2.24
C VAL A 45 17.08 7.92 2.58
N THR A 46 18.12 7.53 3.33
CA THR A 46 18.31 6.14 3.72
C THR A 46 17.68 5.90 5.09
N PRO A 47 16.79 4.90 5.23
CA PRO A 47 16.19 4.56 6.51
C PRO A 47 17.15 3.78 7.39
N LYS A 48 16.78 3.63 8.66
CA LYS A 48 17.30 2.60 9.56
C LYS A 48 16.28 1.46 9.64
N PRO A 49 16.72 0.23 9.93
CA PRO A 49 15.76 -0.86 10.22
C PRO A 49 14.81 -0.46 11.36
N ALA A 50 13.55 -0.87 11.25
CA ALA A 50 12.61 -0.73 12.37
C ALA A 50 13.15 -1.47 13.59
N SER A 51 12.89 -0.96 14.79
CA SER A 51 13.21 -1.70 16.00
C SER A 51 12.22 -2.85 16.22
N ASP A 52 12.63 -3.88 16.98
CA ASP A 52 11.69 -4.95 17.38
C ASP A 52 10.47 -4.38 18.11
N ALA A 53 10.66 -3.32 18.89
CA ALA A 53 9.56 -2.64 19.57
C ALA A 53 8.56 -1.98 18.61
N ASP A 54 9.00 -1.57 17.41
CA ASP A 54 8.12 -1.04 16.38
C ASP A 54 7.35 -2.19 15.70
N ILE A 55 8.03 -3.28 15.37
CA ILE A 55 7.41 -4.48 14.77
C ILE A 55 6.33 -5.06 15.71
N LEU A 56 6.62 -5.10 17.01
CA LEU A 56 5.70 -5.59 18.05
C LEU A 56 4.47 -4.71 18.26
N LEU A 57 4.37 -3.53 17.65
CA LEU A 57 3.13 -2.76 17.63
C LEU A 57 2.02 -3.42 16.80
N VAL A 58 2.39 -4.33 15.91
CA VAL A 58 1.50 -5.02 14.97
C VAL A 58 1.60 -6.53 15.10
N HIS A 59 2.83 -7.05 15.17
CA HIS A 59 3.08 -8.48 15.13
C HIS A 59 3.24 -9.10 16.52
N SER A 60 2.77 -10.34 16.68
CA SER A 60 2.85 -11.05 17.95
C SER A 60 4.31 -11.36 18.35
N PRO A 61 4.63 -11.35 19.66
CA PRO A 61 5.97 -11.69 20.12
C PRO A 61 6.42 -13.08 19.67
N GLN A 62 5.49 -14.03 19.57
CA GLN A 62 5.78 -15.40 19.14
C GLN A 62 6.21 -15.45 17.68
N TYR A 63 5.51 -14.72 16.80
CA TYR A 63 5.85 -14.65 15.39
C TYR A 63 7.19 -13.93 15.15
N VAL A 64 7.40 -12.79 15.80
CA VAL A 64 8.68 -12.06 15.74
C VAL A 64 9.84 -12.93 16.23
N HIS A 65 9.63 -13.71 17.31
CA HIS A 65 10.64 -14.65 17.79
C HIS A 65 10.99 -15.73 16.74
N LYS A 66 9.98 -16.33 16.10
CA LYS A 66 10.18 -17.33 15.04
C LYS A 66 11.00 -16.76 13.88
N LEU A 67 10.67 -15.55 13.43
CA LEU A 67 11.40 -14.87 12.35
C LEU A 67 12.87 -14.65 12.72
N LYS A 68 13.15 -14.22 13.95
CA LYS A 68 14.52 -13.91 14.40
C LYS A 68 15.37 -15.16 14.66
N THR A 69 14.75 -16.28 14.99
CA THR A 69 15.43 -17.53 15.31
C THR A 69 15.41 -18.57 14.19
N GLY A 70 14.69 -18.29 13.09
CA GLY A 70 14.56 -19.24 11.97
C GLY A 70 13.79 -20.50 12.36
N THR A 71 12.73 -20.34 13.15
CA THR A 71 11.92 -21.46 13.65
C THR A 71 10.49 -21.44 13.12
N LEU A 72 10.29 -20.85 11.92
CA LEU A 72 9.06 -21.04 11.16
C LEU A 72 8.84 -22.53 10.87
N SER A 73 7.62 -22.97 10.94
CA SER A 73 7.25 -24.32 10.48
C SER A 73 7.22 -24.38 8.96
N ALA A 74 7.35 -25.57 8.38
CA ALA A 74 7.23 -25.76 6.93
C ALA A 74 5.89 -25.23 6.36
N ARG A 75 4.82 -25.26 7.15
CA ARG A 75 3.53 -24.68 6.77
C ARG A 75 3.60 -23.15 6.70
N GLU A 76 4.19 -22.50 7.69
CA GLU A 76 4.34 -21.02 7.72
C GLU A 76 5.24 -20.54 6.59
N GLU A 77 6.30 -21.30 6.25
CA GLU A 77 7.15 -20.98 5.08
C GLU A 77 6.38 -21.14 3.76
N LEU A 78 5.52 -22.14 3.65
CA LEU A 78 4.67 -22.35 2.47
C LEU A 78 3.63 -21.24 2.32
N GLU A 79 3.02 -20.78 3.42
CA GLU A 79 2.04 -19.68 3.43
C GLU A 79 2.72 -18.33 3.12
N LEU A 80 3.96 -18.15 3.55
CA LEU A 80 4.78 -16.97 3.24
C LEU A 80 5.16 -16.89 1.76
N GLU A 81 5.27 -18.05 1.07
CA GLU A 81 5.58 -18.19 -0.36
C GLU A 81 6.95 -17.62 -0.79
N VAL A 82 7.82 -17.27 0.14
CA VAL A 82 9.21 -16.90 -0.11
C VAL A 82 10.14 -17.68 0.83
N PRO A 83 11.35 -18.06 0.36
CA PRO A 83 12.27 -18.85 1.18
C PRO A 83 12.76 -18.05 2.37
N TYR A 84 12.73 -18.66 3.56
CA TYR A 84 13.25 -18.03 4.77
C TYR A 84 14.78 -17.86 4.70
N SER A 85 15.26 -16.68 5.10
CA SER A 85 16.67 -16.42 5.43
C SER A 85 16.78 -15.29 6.44
N SER A 86 17.89 -15.22 7.18
CA SER A 86 18.14 -14.09 8.09
C SER A 86 18.35 -12.78 7.34
N GLU A 87 18.82 -12.84 6.09
CA GLU A 87 18.96 -11.72 5.18
C GLU A 87 17.59 -11.18 4.78
N LEU A 88 16.65 -12.07 4.46
CA LEU A 88 15.28 -11.71 4.14
C LEU A 88 14.61 -11.02 5.33
N VAL A 89 14.76 -11.52 6.54
CA VAL A 89 14.26 -10.89 7.77
C VAL A 89 14.80 -9.46 7.90
N ARG A 90 16.12 -9.25 7.70
CA ARG A 90 16.72 -7.90 7.75
C ARG A 90 16.13 -6.95 6.71
N ALA A 91 15.89 -7.44 5.48
CA ALA A 91 15.28 -6.64 4.43
C ALA A 91 13.85 -6.17 4.80
N PHE A 92 13.04 -7.04 5.41
CA PHE A 92 11.71 -6.66 5.90
C PHE A 92 11.76 -5.66 7.07
N TRP A 93 12.70 -5.80 8.01
CA TRP A 93 12.91 -4.80 9.06
C TRP A 93 13.35 -3.45 8.47
N MET A 94 14.20 -3.47 7.43
CA MET A 94 14.62 -2.27 6.71
C MET A 94 13.45 -1.61 5.98
N ALA A 95 12.62 -2.38 5.29
CA ALA A 95 11.43 -1.88 4.61
C ALA A 95 10.41 -1.26 5.58
N ALA A 96 10.18 -1.90 6.74
CA ALA A 96 9.32 -1.34 7.79
C ALA A 96 9.89 -0.03 8.36
N GLY A 97 11.21 0.05 8.56
CA GLY A 97 11.89 1.30 8.91
C GLY A 97 11.74 2.39 7.85
N GLY A 98 11.74 1.99 6.58
CA GLY A 98 11.48 2.86 5.44
C GLY A 98 10.07 3.45 5.47
N SER A 99 9.05 2.64 5.71
CA SER A 99 7.66 3.10 5.82
C SER A 99 7.45 4.03 7.02
N ILE A 100 8.10 3.76 8.16
CA ILE A 100 8.09 4.69 9.31
C ILE A 100 8.68 6.03 8.92
N LEU A 101 9.85 6.04 8.26
CA LEU A 101 10.53 7.27 7.85
C LEU A 101 9.74 8.03 6.79
N ALA A 102 9.13 7.32 5.83
CA ALA A 102 8.29 7.93 4.82
C ALA A 102 7.03 8.57 5.44
N ALA A 103 6.40 7.92 6.43
CA ALA A 103 5.28 8.51 7.17
C ALA A 103 5.69 9.82 7.89
N ASP A 104 6.85 9.84 8.52
CA ASP A 104 7.40 11.05 9.14
C ASP A 104 7.60 12.18 8.13
N TYR A 105 8.21 11.89 6.98
CA TYR A 105 8.39 12.90 5.93
C TYR A 105 7.07 13.32 5.28
N ALA A 106 6.10 12.43 5.13
CA ALA A 106 4.80 12.79 4.61
C ALA A 106 4.09 13.85 5.47
N LEU A 107 4.15 13.68 6.79
CA LEU A 107 3.62 14.68 7.74
C LEU A 107 4.32 16.04 7.67
N GLN A 108 5.58 16.08 7.24
CA GLN A 108 6.36 17.31 7.10
C GLN A 108 6.23 17.95 5.72
N ASN A 109 6.18 17.13 4.65
CA ASN A 109 6.33 17.55 3.26
C ASN A 109 5.07 17.30 2.42
N ARG A 110 3.94 16.94 3.04
CA ARG A 110 2.66 16.58 2.40
C ARG A 110 2.67 15.25 1.67
N VAL A 111 3.76 14.80 1.11
CA VAL A 111 3.91 13.48 0.49
C VAL A 111 5.32 12.98 0.71
N ALA A 112 5.48 11.68 0.87
CA ALA A 112 6.76 10.99 0.84
C ALA A 112 6.58 9.53 0.42
N PHE A 113 7.63 8.94 -0.11
CA PHE A 113 7.62 7.59 -0.66
C PHE A 113 8.57 6.69 0.11
N ASN A 114 8.13 5.46 0.39
CA ASN A 114 9.03 4.34 0.59
C ASN A 114 9.09 3.55 -0.73
N ILE A 115 10.27 3.51 -1.38
CA ILE A 115 10.45 2.78 -2.65
C ILE A 115 10.32 1.26 -2.43
N GLY A 116 10.56 0.77 -1.21
CA GLY A 116 10.20 -0.57 -0.76
C GLY A 116 8.81 -0.60 -0.10
N GLY A 117 8.50 -1.68 0.59
CA GLY A 117 7.29 -1.81 1.39
C GLY A 117 6.00 -2.04 0.61
N GLY A 118 4.88 -1.89 1.32
CA GLY A 118 3.56 -2.23 0.79
C GLY A 118 3.22 -3.71 0.99
N PHE A 119 3.75 -4.35 2.01
CA PHE A 119 3.58 -5.77 2.31
C PHE A 119 2.25 -6.01 3.05
N HIS A 120 1.14 -5.86 2.33
CA HIS A 120 -0.22 -5.75 2.86
C HIS A 120 -0.87 -7.10 3.23
N HIS A 121 -0.23 -8.24 2.89
CA HIS A 121 -0.73 -9.57 3.22
C HIS A 121 -0.24 -10.11 4.56
N ALA A 122 0.76 -9.50 5.21
CA ALA A 122 1.26 -9.99 6.49
C ALA A 122 0.22 -9.80 7.62
N PHE A 123 -0.03 -10.88 8.36
CA PHE A 123 -0.93 -10.93 9.50
C PHE A 123 -0.19 -10.64 10.81
N PRO A 124 -0.91 -10.43 11.94
CA PRO A 124 -0.24 -10.23 13.23
C PRO A 124 0.62 -11.41 13.69
N ASP A 125 0.29 -12.63 13.30
CA ASP A 125 0.86 -13.87 13.82
C ASP A 125 1.50 -14.77 12.75
N HIS A 126 1.45 -14.40 11.48
CA HIS A 126 2.11 -15.10 10.36
C HIS A 126 2.33 -14.18 9.16
N GLY A 127 3.19 -14.62 8.24
CA GLY A 127 3.36 -13.99 6.91
C GLY A 127 2.57 -14.74 5.85
N GLU A 128 2.15 -14.05 4.79
CA GLU A 128 1.38 -14.59 3.68
C GLU A 128 1.67 -13.81 2.40
N GLY A 129 1.55 -14.44 1.23
CA GLY A 129 1.59 -13.76 -0.06
C GLY A 129 2.84 -12.87 -0.24
N PHE A 130 4.03 -13.40 -0.04
CA PHE A 130 5.33 -12.72 -0.10
C PHE A 130 5.57 -11.68 1.02
N CYS A 131 4.62 -11.49 1.93
CA CYS A 131 4.65 -10.45 2.96
C CYS A 131 5.00 -11.05 4.32
N MET A 132 6.20 -10.78 4.82
CA MET A 132 6.66 -11.23 6.13
C MET A 132 6.25 -10.28 7.25
N ILE A 133 6.35 -8.97 7.02
CA ILE A 133 6.06 -7.90 7.97
C ILE A 133 5.15 -6.87 7.31
N HIS A 134 4.09 -6.47 7.99
CA HIS A 134 3.17 -5.45 7.53
C HIS A 134 3.71 -4.03 7.79
N ASP A 135 4.57 -3.55 6.94
CA ASP A 135 5.31 -2.29 7.11
C ASP A 135 4.40 -1.06 7.21
N VAL A 136 3.31 -1.00 6.43
CA VAL A 136 2.33 0.10 6.46
C VAL A 136 1.61 0.16 7.81
N ALA A 137 1.16 -1.00 8.33
CA ALA A 137 0.51 -1.05 9.64
C ALA A 137 1.49 -0.68 10.77
N VAL A 138 2.75 -1.14 10.69
CA VAL A 138 3.81 -0.76 11.63
C VAL A 138 4.04 0.76 11.59
N ALA A 139 4.10 1.37 10.41
CA ALA A 139 4.26 2.82 10.29
C ALA A 139 3.07 3.59 10.91
N ILE A 140 1.83 3.18 10.63
CA ILE A 140 0.64 3.80 11.22
C ILE A 140 0.69 3.71 12.75
N ARG A 141 0.90 2.51 13.30
CA ARG A 141 0.94 2.29 14.75
C ARG A 141 2.10 3.04 15.41
N ARG A 142 3.22 3.18 14.71
CA ARG A 142 4.35 3.98 15.18
C ARG A 142 4.00 5.47 15.24
N MET A 143 3.35 6.03 14.21
CA MET A 143 2.91 7.42 14.23
C MET A 143 1.88 7.68 15.34
N GLN A 144 0.97 6.74 15.58
CA GLN A 144 -0.01 6.82 16.67
C GLN A 144 0.64 6.74 18.06
N ARG A 145 1.56 5.79 18.28
CA ARG A 145 2.33 5.66 19.53
C ARG A 145 3.08 6.93 19.87
N ASP A 146 3.70 7.54 18.87
CA ASP A 146 4.48 8.76 19.02
C ASP A 146 3.59 10.04 19.05
N GLN A 147 2.26 9.86 19.09
CA GLN A 147 1.24 10.93 19.16
C GLN A 147 1.31 11.95 18.00
N LYS A 148 1.85 11.55 16.85
CA LYS A 148 1.92 12.38 15.65
C LYS A 148 0.61 12.43 14.88
N ILE A 149 -0.16 11.36 14.97
CA ILE A 149 -1.51 11.21 14.43
C ILE A 149 -2.37 10.41 15.40
N THR A 150 -3.69 10.58 15.29
CA THR A 150 -4.69 9.71 15.92
C THR A 150 -5.36 8.83 14.88
N ARG A 151 -5.59 9.37 13.67
CA ARG A 151 -6.41 8.74 12.63
C ARG A 151 -5.63 8.58 11.32
N ALA A 152 -5.67 7.38 10.74
CA ALA A 152 -5.08 7.11 9.44
C ALA A 152 -6.09 6.46 8.48
N MET A 153 -5.85 6.59 7.19
CA MET A 153 -6.61 5.88 6.15
C MET A 153 -5.62 5.12 5.26
N THR A 154 -5.90 3.85 4.97
CA THR A 154 -5.22 3.13 3.90
C THR A 154 -6.06 3.21 2.62
N VAL A 155 -5.40 3.47 1.50
CA VAL A 155 -5.97 3.36 0.15
C VAL A 155 -5.10 2.36 -0.59
N ASP A 156 -5.60 1.15 -0.69
CA ASP A 156 -4.90 0.03 -1.31
C ASP A 156 -5.43 -0.17 -2.73
N CYS A 157 -4.55 0.03 -3.69
CA CYS A 157 -4.79 -0.10 -5.13
C CYS A 157 -3.90 -1.18 -5.76
N ASP A 158 -3.36 -2.09 -4.96
CA ASP A 158 -2.79 -3.35 -5.44
C ASP A 158 -3.92 -4.23 -6.01
N VAL A 159 -3.61 -5.09 -6.98
CA VAL A 159 -4.64 -5.96 -7.59
C VAL A 159 -5.17 -7.01 -6.61
N HIS A 160 -4.39 -7.33 -5.58
CA HIS A 160 -4.76 -8.26 -4.52
C HIS A 160 -5.37 -7.52 -3.33
N GLN A 161 -6.37 -8.13 -2.66
CA GLN A 161 -6.88 -7.53 -1.43
C GLN A 161 -5.82 -7.55 -0.32
N GLY A 162 -5.61 -6.42 0.33
CA GLY A 162 -4.77 -6.35 1.54
C GLY A 162 -5.44 -7.03 2.73
N ASN A 163 -5.48 -8.38 2.73
CA ASN A 163 -6.14 -9.17 3.77
C ASN A 163 -5.49 -9.01 5.15
N GLY A 164 -4.16 -8.87 5.19
CA GLY A 164 -3.44 -8.52 6.42
C GLY A 164 -3.86 -7.16 6.96
N THR A 165 -3.94 -6.14 6.10
CA THR A 165 -4.45 -4.80 6.44
C THR A 165 -5.86 -4.88 7.03
N ALA A 166 -6.76 -5.60 6.37
CA ALA A 166 -8.14 -5.75 6.80
C ALA A 166 -8.23 -6.39 8.20
N VAL A 167 -7.47 -7.48 8.45
CA VAL A 167 -7.48 -8.17 9.76
C VAL A 167 -6.85 -7.35 10.87
N ILE A 168 -5.71 -6.69 10.62
CA ILE A 168 -5.02 -5.86 11.62
C ILE A 168 -5.94 -4.73 12.13
N PHE A 169 -6.76 -4.18 11.23
CA PHE A 169 -7.64 -3.05 11.57
C PHE A 169 -9.13 -3.41 11.72
N ALA A 170 -9.51 -4.71 11.61
CA ALA A 170 -10.90 -5.19 11.67
C ALA A 170 -11.64 -4.87 12.98
N GLY A 171 -10.95 -4.85 14.12
CA GLY A 171 -11.53 -4.61 15.46
C GLY A 171 -12.08 -3.19 15.67
N GLN A 172 -12.02 -2.33 14.67
CA GLN A 172 -12.36 -0.90 14.76
C GLN A 172 -13.71 -0.55 14.11
N ARG A 173 -14.42 -1.58 13.59
CA ARG A 173 -15.75 -1.38 12.99
C ARG A 173 -16.85 -1.34 14.05
N THR A 174 -17.63 -0.27 14.08
CA THR A 174 -19.01 -0.36 14.57
C THR A 174 -19.87 -0.95 13.43
N PRO A 175 -20.67 -2.00 13.67
CA PRO A 175 -21.58 -2.52 12.66
C PRO A 175 -22.63 -1.46 12.30
N THR A 176 -22.47 -0.80 11.17
CA THR A 176 -23.45 0.18 10.67
C THR A 176 -24.07 -0.37 9.39
N GLY A 177 -25.05 -1.30 9.56
CA GLY A 177 -25.93 -1.74 8.49
C GLY A 177 -25.28 -2.57 7.36
N PRO A 178 -26.07 -3.26 6.54
CA PRO A 178 -25.54 -4.02 5.43
C PRO A 178 -24.87 -3.10 4.41
N LEU A 179 -23.66 -3.49 3.97
CA LEU A 179 -22.97 -2.89 2.81
C LEU A 179 -23.88 -3.02 1.58
N PRO A 180 -23.89 -2.06 0.65
CA PRO A 180 -24.55 -2.27 -0.62
C PRO A 180 -23.90 -3.49 -1.31
N SER A 181 -24.72 -4.46 -1.71
CA SER A 181 -24.25 -5.60 -2.48
C SER A 181 -23.68 -5.12 -3.82
N SER A 182 -22.58 -5.73 -4.26
CA SER A 182 -21.86 -5.42 -5.51
C SER A 182 -22.69 -5.55 -6.81
N SER A 183 -23.99 -5.81 -6.72
CA SER A 183 -24.88 -6.07 -7.87
C SER A 183 -25.82 -4.92 -8.23
N ALA A 184 -25.66 -3.71 -7.71
CA ALA A 184 -26.51 -2.59 -8.11
C ALA A 184 -25.88 -1.80 -9.27
N PRO A 185 -26.54 -1.68 -10.44
CA PRO A 185 -26.06 -0.85 -11.54
C PRO A 185 -26.09 0.63 -11.10
N ILE A 186 -24.97 1.32 -11.23
CA ILE A 186 -24.85 2.75 -10.96
C ILE A 186 -25.41 3.51 -12.16
N LEU A 187 -26.73 3.66 -12.23
CA LEU A 187 -27.39 4.68 -13.07
C LEU A 187 -28.65 5.16 -12.36
N GLY A 188 -28.54 6.35 -11.78
CA GLY A 188 -29.64 7.30 -11.57
C GLY A 188 -30.72 6.88 -10.56
N SER A 189 -30.50 7.07 -9.26
CA SER A 189 -31.57 7.45 -8.35
C SER A 189 -31.05 8.29 -7.20
N ALA A 190 -31.75 9.37 -6.89
CA ALA A 190 -31.48 10.25 -5.77
C ALA A 190 -31.45 9.43 -4.47
N ALA A 191 -30.26 9.25 -3.91
CA ALA A 191 -30.07 8.57 -2.63
C ALA A 191 -30.66 9.46 -1.52
N ALA A 192 -31.68 8.94 -0.86
CA ALA A 192 -32.20 9.53 0.37
C ALA A 192 -31.06 9.66 1.38
N THR A 193 -30.80 10.88 1.85
CA THR A 193 -29.82 11.22 2.86
C THR A 193 -30.18 10.58 4.18
N ARG A 194 -29.62 9.38 4.47
CA ARG A 194 -29.59 8.85 5.85
C ARG A 194 -28.48 9.59 6.59
N PRO A 195 -28.67 9.93 7.88
CA PRO A 195 -27.60 10.53 8.67
C PRO A 195 -26.44 9.54 8.72
N HIS A 196 -25.27 9.96 8.20
CA HIS A 196 -24.06 9.16 8.19
C HIS A 196 -23.59 8.97 9.64
N SER A 197 -23.63 7.75 10.18
CA SER A 197 -22.92 7.43 11.41
C SER A 197 -21.42 7.53 11.08
N LYS A 198 -20.71 8.41 11.80
CA LYS A 198 -19.25 8.53 11.63
C LYS A 198 -18.59 7.21 12.04
N PHE A 199 -17.62 6.77 11.25
CA PHE A 199 -16.77 5.63 11.61
C PHE A 199 -16.06 5.92 12.94
N SER A 200 -16.06 4.96 13.87
CA SER A 200 -15.55 5.16 15.23
C SER A 200 -14.14 4.60 15.46
N GLY A 201 -13.55 3.94 14.47
CA GLY A 201 -12.18 3.41 14.53
C GLY A 201 -11.11 4.48 14.33
N ASP A 202 -9.86 4.12 14.61
CA ASP A 202 -8.69 4.98 14.42
C ASP A 202 -8.01 4.80 13.06
N VAL A 203 -8.32 3.71 12.32
CA VAL A 203 -7.85 3.47 10.94
C VAL A 203 -9.00 3.05 10.04
N PHE A 204 -9.15 3.74 8.92
CA PHE A 204 -10.13 3.44 7.88
C PHE A 204 -9.44 2.79 6.70
N THR A 205 -9.90 1.63 6.25
CA THR A 205 -9.26 0.84 5.19
C THR A 205 -10.12 0.81 3.94
N ILE A 206 -9.52 1.19 2.80
CA ILE A 206 -10.12 1.08 1.46
C ILE A 206 -9.25 0.12 0.66
N SER A 207 -9.84 -0.89 0.04
CA SER A 207 -9.16 -1.81 -0.86
C SER A 207 -9.93 -1.92 -2.19
N LEU A 208 -9.24 -1.62 -3.30
CA LEU A 208 -9.73 -1.87 -4.65
C LEU A 208 -8.94 -3.05 -5.23
N HIS A 209 -9.59 -4.18 -5.41
CA HIS A 209 -8.92 -5.41 -5.79
C HIS A 209 -9.75 -6.24 -6.77
N GLN A 210 -9.08 -7.11 -7.50
CA GLN A 210 -9.74 -8.05 -8.40
C GLN A 210 -10.56 -9.06 -7.61
N GLU A 211 -11.85 -9.21 -7.93
CA GLU A 211 -12.79 -10.08 -7.21
C GLU A 211 -12.33 -11.55 -7.21
N ASN A 212 -11.97 -12.07 -8.39
CA ASN A 212 -11.62 -13.47 -8.60
C ASN A 212 -10.11 -13.73 -8.50
N ASN A 213 -9.41 -13.04 -7.61
CA ASN A 213 -7.96 -13.21 -7.40
C ASN A 213 -7.61 -13.44 -5.94
N TYR A 214 -6.33 -13.72 -5.66
CA TYR A 214 -5.79 -13.85 -4.32
C TYR A 214 -6.10 -12.62 -3.44
N PRO A 215 -6.36 -12.80 -2.14
CA PRO A 215 -6.48 -14.08 -1.44
C PRO A 215 -7.86 -14.72 -1.66
N MET A 216 -7.94 -16.04 -1.45
CA MET A 216 -9.22 -16.77 -1.53
C MET A 216 -10.18 -16.35 -0.42
N TRP A 217 -9.66 -16.06 0.77
CA TRP A 217 -10.42 -15.50 1.87
C TRP A 217 -10.15 -13.99 1.95
N LYS A 218 -11.22 -13.22 1.72
CA LYS A 218 -11.18 -11.76 1.74
C LYS A 218 -11.88 -11.24 3.01
N PRO A 219 -11.13 -10.98 4.10
CA PRO A 219 -11.69 -10.34 5.30
C PRO A 219 -12.15 -8.92 4.97
N PRO A 220 -13.26 -8.44 5.58
CA PRO A 220 -13.82 -7.16 5.20
C PRO A 220 -12.93 -5.98 5.64
N SER A 221 -12.62 -5.07 4.70
CA SER A 221 -12.09 -3.73 4.95
C SER A 221 -13.21 -2.76 5.37
N SER A 222 -12.91 -1.49 5.59
CA SER A 222 -13.97 -0.47 5.79
C SER A 222 -14.76 -0.23 4.51
N ILE A 223 -14.06 -0.25 3.35
CA ILE A 223 -14.64 -0.29 2.01
C ILE A 223 -13.83 -1.31 1.20
N ASP A 224 -14.51 -2.30 0.66
CA ASP A 224 -13.98 -3.20 -0.35
C ASP A 224 -14.66 -2.90 -1.70
N VAL A 225 -13.87 -2.84 -2.76
CA VAL A 225 -14.33 -2.69 -4.14
C VAL A 225 -13.84 -3.90 -4.92
N ASP A 226 -14.74 -4.87 -5.05
CA ASP A 226 -14.52 -6.10 -5.81
C ASP A 226 -14.62 -5.78 -7.32
N LEU A 227 -13.48 -5.73 -7.99
CA LEU A 227 -13.39 -5.35 -9.40
C LEU A 227 -13.49 -6.58 -10.31
N PRO A 228 -14.31 -6.53 -11.36
CA PRO A 228 -14.40 -7.63 -12.31
C PRO A 228 -13.10 -7.78 -13.12
N ASP A 229 -12.83 -9.02 -13.56
CA ASP A 229 -11.72 -9.32 -14.45
C ASP A 229 -11.76 -8.44 -15.70
N GLY A 230 -10.60 -7.98 -16.15
CA GLY A 230 -10.47 -7.21 -17.38
C GLY A 230 -10.98 -5.77 -17.31
N ILE A 231 -11.34 -5.23 -16.13
CA ILE A 231 -11.74 -3.82 -16.00
C ILE A 231 -10.63 -2.89 -16.51
N GLY A 232 -11.02 -1.88 -17.30
CA GLY A 232 -10.11 -0.92 -17.89
C GLY A 232 -10.01 0.39 -17.11
N ASP A 233 -9.23 1.34 -17.68
CA ASP A 233 -8.84 2.59 -17.01
C ASP A 233 -10.02 3.41 -16.48
N ASP A 234 -10.99 3.75 -17.33
CA ASP A 234 -12.04 4.70 -16.97
C ASP A 234 -13.00 4.15 -15.92
N ASP A 235 -13.37 2.88 -16.02
CA ASP A 235 -14.22 2.22 -15.04
C ASP A 235 -13.49 2.09 -13.69
N TYR A 236 -12.21 1.68 -13.71
CA TYR A 236 -11.40 1.61 -12.49
C TYR A 236 -11.33 2.97 -11.79
N LEU A 237 -11.06 4.04 -12.54
CA LEU A 237 -10.97 5.39 -12.00
C LEU A 237 -12.30 5.87 -11.40
N ALA A 238 -13.42 5.50 -12.01
CA ALA A 238 -14.75 5.82 -11.47
C ALA A 238 -15.00 5.11 -10.13
N TRP A 239 -14.61 3.83 -10.01
CA TRP A 239 -14.70 3.08 -8.75
C TRP A 239 -13.81 3.68 -7.67
N LEU A 240 -12.56 4.04 -8.01
CA LEU A 240 -11.63 4.66 -7.07
C LEU A 240 -12.15 6.01 -6.55
N ASP A 241 -12.65 6.88 -7.44
CA ASP A 241 -13.20 8.18 -7.05
C ASP A 241 -14.41 8.03 -6.10
N ASN A 242 -15.28 7.08 -6.39
CA ASN A 242 -16.42 6.76 -5.53
C ASN A 242 -15.99 6.26 -4.14
N ALA A 243 -15.00 5.34 -4.09
CA ALA A 243 -14.49 4.79 -2.84
C ALA A 243 -13.82 5.87 -1.98
N LEU A 244 -12.95 6.69 -2.58
CA LEU A 244 -12.29 7.82 -1.91
C LEU A 244 -13.32 8.84 -1.40
N SER A 245 -14.26 9.25 -2.25
CA SER A 245 -15.31 10.20 -1.88
C SER A 245 -16.20 9.65 -0.75
N SER A 246 -16.54 8.36 -0.78
CA SER A 246 -17.32 7.71 0.26
C SER A 246 -16.56 7.60 1.58
N GLY A 247 -15.30 7.16 1.53
CA GLY A 247 -14.45 7.02 2.71
C GLY A 247 -14.22 8.37 3.40
N LEU A 248 -13.88 9.40 2.63
CA LEU A 248 -13.59 10.74 3.16
C LEU A 248 -14.84 11.51 3.64
N ARG A 249 -16.04 11.07 3.30
CA ARG A 249 -17.28 11.56 3.95
C ARG A 249 -17.50 10.92 5.33
N GLN A 250 -17.02 9.70 5.53
CA GLN A 250 -17.21 8.94 6.75
C GLN A 250 -16.08 9.14 7.76
N PHE A 251 -14.89 9.47 7.27
CA PHE A 251 -13.69 9.50 8.07
C PHE A 251 -12.73 10.60 7.60
N GLU A 252 -12.18 11.34 8.55
CA GLU A 252 -11.22 12.43 8.31
C GLU A 252 -9.83 12.00 8.78
N PRO A 253 -8.98 11.44 7.91
CA PRO A 253 -7.65 10.99 8.29
C PRO A 253 -6.67 12.16 8.45
N GLU A 254 -5.69 11.97 9.33
CA GLU A 254 -4.52 12.86 9.51
C GLU A 254 -3.31 12.37 8.70
N LEU A 255 -3.37 11.12 8.21
CA LEU A 255 -2.41 10.51 7.30
C LEU A 255 -3.14 9.53 6.36
N LEU A 256 -2.87 9.62 5.07
CA LEU A 256 -3.28 8.65 4.07
C LEU A 256 -2.07 7.78 3.70
N CYS A 257 -2.21 6.45 3.85
CA CYS A 257 -1.21 5.48 3.43
C CYS A 257 -1.68 4.87 2.10
N TYR A 258 -0.98 5.22 1.01
CA TYR A 258 -1.29 4.78 -0.33
C TYR A 258 -0.42 3.59 -0.73
N VAL A 259 -1.05 2.44 -0.95
CA VAL A 259 -0.44 1.22 -1.47
C VAL A 259 -0.62 1.23 -2.99
N ALA A 260 0.44 1.64 -3.70
CA ALA A 260 0.42 1.93 -5.12
C ALA A 260 0.95 0.74 -5.96
N GLY A 261 0.30 -0.42 -5.86
CA GLY A 261 0.67 -1.61 -6.64
C GLY A 261 0.68 -1.33 -8.15
N ALA A 262 1.63 -1.92 -8.88
CA ALA A 262 1.69 -1.85 -10.33
C ALA A 262 0.92 -2.98 -11.03
N ASP A 263 0.48 -3.97 -10.28
CA ASP A 263 -0.14 -5.22 -10.76
C ASP A 263 -1.59 -5.13 -11.27
N PRO A 264 -2.35 -4.01 -11.14
CA PRO A 264 -3.53 -3.82 -11.97
C PRO A 264 -3.22 -3.64 -13.47
N TYR A 265 -1.93 -3.59 -13.85
CA TYR A 265 -1.47 -3.48 -15.23
C TYR A 265 -1.87 -4.68 -16.08
N ARG A 266 -2.34 -4.43 -17.32
CA ARG A 266 -2.87 -5.46 -18.23
C ARG A 266 -1.88 -6.56 -18.66
N GLU A 267 -0.57 -6.34 -18.55
CA GLU A 267 0.47 -7.33 -18.85
C GLU A 267 1.14 -7.85 -17.56
N ASP A 268 0.45 -7.73 -16.42
CA ASP A 268 0.90 -8.33 -15.17
C ASP A 268 0.67 -9.85 -15.17
N GLN A 269 1.55 -10.61 -14.51
CA GLN A 269 1.49 -12.07 -14.48
C GLN A 269 0.58 -12.60 -13.37
N LEU A 270 0.31 -11.81 -12.33
CA LEU A 270 -0.50 -12.18 -11.17
C LEU A 270 -1.81 -11.40 -11.11
N GLY A 271 -1.94 -10.33 -11.88
CA GLY A 271 -3.13 -9.51 -12.03
C GLY A 271 -3.94 -9.87 -13.27
N GLY A 272 -5.26 -9.75 -13.20
CA GLY A 272 -6.19 -9.97 -14.31
C GLY A 272 -7.03 -8.74 -14.68
N LEU A 273 -6.63 -7.54 -14.23
CA LEU A 273 -7.23 -6.29 -14.66
C LEU A 273 -6.59 -5.81 -15.99
N SER A 274 -7.11 -4.74 -16.58
CA SER A 274 -6.67 -4.30 -17.92
C SER A 274 -6.24 -2.82 -17.95
N LEU A 275 -5.64 -2.32 -16.84
CA LEU A 275 -5.17 -0.95 -16.82
C LEU A 275 -3.96 -0.74 -17.73
N SER A 276 -3.92 0.41 -18.39
CA SER A 276 -2.74 0.86 -19.12
C SER A 276 -1.74 1.52 -18.16
N ILE A 277 -0.47 1.69 -18.60
CA ILE A 277 0.53 2.47 -17.85
C ILE A 277 0.03 3.91 -17.60
N GLU A 278 -0.65 4.51 -18.58
CA GLU A 278 -1.25 5.84 -18.44
C GLU A 278 -2.45 5.83 -17.48
N GLY A 279 -3.28 4.78 -17.52
CA GLY A 279 -4.39 4.59 -16.58
C GLY A 279 -3.89 4.52 -15.12
N LEU A 280 -2.80 3.80 -14.87
CA LEU A 280 -2.14 3.74 -13.56
C LEU A 280 -1.58 5.11 -13.14
N LYS A 281 -0.99 5.88 -14.04
CA LYS A 281 -0.59 7.27 -13.73
C LYS A 281 -1.80 8.16 -13.38
N ARG A 282 -2.91 8.03 -14.12
CA ARG A 282 -4.17 8.74 -13.83
C ARG A 282 -4.76 8.33 -12.47
N ARG A 283 -4.65 7.06 -12.10
CA ARG A 283 -5.03 6.53 -10.78
C ARG A 283 -4.26 7.26 -9.68
N ASP A 284 -2.94 7.33 -9.80
CA ASP A 284 -2.07 7.98 -8.83
C ASP A 284 -2.37 9.47 -8.72
N GLN A 285 -2.53 10.14 -9.88
CA GLN A 285 -2.94 11.55 -9.91
C GLN A 285 -4.28 11.81 -9.22
N LEU A 286 -5.24 10.88 -9.33
CA LEU A 286 -6.54 11.00 -8.65
C LEU A 286 -6.36 10.97 -7.13
N VAL A 287 -5.63 9.98 -6.60
CA VAL A 287 -5.34 9.88 -5.16
C VAL A 287 -4.64 11.14 -4.65
N PHE A 288 -3.60 11.60 -5.34
CA PHE A 288 -2.85 12.79 -4.95
C PHE A 288 -3.66 14.09 -5.03
N ARG A 289 -4.48 14.27 -6.07
CA ARG A 289 -5.38 15.44 -6.17
C ARG A 289 -6.39 15.48 -5.02
N VAL A 290 -7.00 14.35 -4.70
CA VAL A 290 -7.97 14.26 -3.61
C VAL A 290 -7.31 14.55 -2.26
N ALA A 291 -6.14 13.97 -2.00
CA ALA A 291 -5.38 14.20 -0.77
C ALA A 291 -4.93 15.67 -0.65
N ARG A 292 -4.37 16.24 -1.73
CA ARG A 292 -3.95 17.66 -1.76
C ARG A 292 -5.12 18.61 -1.51
N ALA A 293 -6.26 18.40 -2.17
CA ALA A 293 -7.44 19.26 -2.01
C ALA A 293 -8.00 19.26 -0.58
N ARG A 294 -7.72 18.23 0.19
CA ARG A 294 -8.11 18.07 1.60
C ARG A 294 -6.98 18.29 2.60
N GLU A 295 -5.81 18.70 2.11
CA GLU A 295 -4.60 18.90 2.90
C GLU A 295 -4.14 17.66 3.71
N ILE A 296 -4.47 16.44 3.24
CA ILE A 296 -4.11 15.19 3.90
C ILE A 296 -2.70 14.78 3.45
N PRO A 297 -1.74 14.58 4.37
CA PRO A 297 -0.43 14.02 4.04
C PRO A 297 -0.54 12.59 3.49
N VAL A 298 0.33 12.22 2.53
CA VAL A 298 0.32 10.92 1.87
C VAL A 298 1.66 10.22 2.04
N MET A 299 1.67 9.08 2.72
CA MET A 299 2.76 8.11 2.67
C MET A 299 2.48 7.10 1.55
N VAL A 300 3.41 6.91 0.62
CA VAL A 300 3.26 6.00 -0.53
C VAL A 300 4.21 4.82 -0.40
N THR A 301 3.72 3.61 -0.68
CA THR A 301 4.51 2.38 -0.86
C THR A 301 4.20 1.74 -2.20
N PHE A 302 5.18 1.04 -2.81
CA PHE A 302 5.02 0.54 -4.17
C PHE A 302 4.38 -0.85 -4.30
N ALA A 303 4.37 -1.66 -3.25
CA ALA A 303 3.67 -2.95 -3.22
C ALA A 303 3.95 -3.88 -4.42
N GLY A 304 2.92 -4.56 -4.95
CA GLY A 304 3.01 -5.50 -6.06
C GLY A 304 3.44 -4.89 -7.39
N GLY A 305 3.60 -5.77 -8.38
CA GLY A 305 3.98 -5.43 -9.74
C GLY A 305 4.89 -6.49 -10.32
N TYR A 306 4.31 -7.30 -11.21
CA TYR A 306 4.86 -8.56 -11.73
C TYR A 306 4.74 -8.59 -13.26
N ALA A 307 4.87 -7.42 -13.90
CA ALA A 307 4.72 -7.32 -15.35
C ALA A 307 5.65 -8.30 -16.09
N GLN A 308 5.20 -8.86 -17.22
CA GLN A 308 6.01 -9.74 -18.07
C GLN A 308 7.34 -9.09 -18.45
N LYS A 309 7.33 -7.77 -18.63
CA LYS A 309 8.54 -6.96 -18.78
C LYS A 309 8.73 -6.14 -17.50
N LEU A 310 9.75 -6.47 -16.73
CA LEU A 310 10.11 -5.75 -15.51
C LEU A 310 10.20 -4.23 -15.73
N GLU A 311 10.61 -3.83 -16.92
CA GLU A 311 10.67 -2.44 -17.35
C GLU A 311 9.34 -1.69 -17.24
N ASP A 312 8.21 -2.36 -17.49
CA ASP A 312 6.88 -1.76 -17.36
C ASP A 312 6.54 -1.51 -15.89
N THR A 313 6.83 -2.47 -15.00
CA THR A 313 6.70 -2.28 -13.55
C THR A 313 7.52 -1.07 -13.05
N VAL A 314 8.78 -0.97 -13.47
CA VAL A 314 9.65 0.16 -13.12
C VAL A 314 9.10 1.48 -13.65
N THR A 315 8.60 1.49 -14.88
CA THR A 315 7.99 2.68 -15.51
C THR A 315 6.74 3.13 -14.75
N ILE A 316 5.87 2.20 -14.36
CA ILE A 316 4.66 2.49 -13.60
C ILE A 316 5.01 3.15 -12.26
N HIS A 317 5.94 2.58 -11.50
CA HIS A 317 6.33 3.14 -10.21
C HIS A 317 7.07 4.49 -10.34
N CYS A 318 7.88 4.69 -11.39
CA CYS A 318 8.45 6.00 -11.67
C CYS A 318 7.35 7.03 -12.00
N ASN A 319 6.33 6.62 -12.76
CA ASN A 319 5.18 7.48 -13.06
C ASN A 319 4.39 7.87 -11.79
N THR A 320 4.35 7.04 -10.77
CA THR A 320 3.74 7.39 -9.47
C THR A 320 4.48 8.56 -8.81
N VAL A 321 5.83 8.56 -8.86
CA VAL A 321 6.64 9.70 -8.38
C VAL A 321 6.42 10.94 -9.22
N ILE A 322 6.37 10.80 -10.55
CA ILE A 322 6.08 11.90 -11.48
C ILE A 322 4.70 12.49 -11.21
N ALA A 323 3.67 11.65 -11.06
CA ALA A 323 2.31 12.09 -10.74
C ALA A 323 2.24 12.91 -9.44
N ALA A 324 2.97 12.49 -8.40
CA ALA A 324 3.06 13.26 -7.17
C ALA A 324 3.79 14.59 -7.40
N SER A 325 4.90 14.61 -8.16
CA SER A 325 5.64 15.84 -8.43
C SER A 325 4.80 16.86 -9.20
N GLU A 326 4.03 16.42 -10.19
CA GLU A 326 3.11 17.27 -10.95
C GLU A 326 2.04 17.93 -10.06
N ILE A 327 1.61 17.24 -9.01
CA ILE A 327 0.53 17.73 -8.14
C ILE A 327 1.07 18.54 -6.96
N PHE A 328 2.18 18.14 -6.35
CA PHE A 328 2.70 18.81 -5.15
C PHE A 328 3.77 19.87 -5.43
N ALA A 329 4.39 19.92 -6.63
CA ALA A 329 5.33 20.97 -7.01
C ALA A 329 4.65 22.30 -7.43
N ALA A 330 3.36 22.28 -7.77
CA ALA A 330 2.63 23.47 -8.19
C ALA A 330 2.16 24.29 -6.96
N GLN A 331 3.08 25.07 -6.36
CA GLN A 331 2.80 26.17 -5.44
C GLN A 331 3.49 27.43 -5.93
#